data_7ceb0ec68baeb3d96c5fb1940fc5e83e
#
_entry.id   7ceb0ec68baeb3d96c5fb1940fc5e83e
#
_cell.length_a   1.000
_cell.length_b   1.000
_cell.length_c   1.000
_cell.angle_alpha   90.00
_cell.angle_beta   90.00
_cell.angle_gamma   90.00
#
_symmetry.space_group_name_H-M   'P 1'
#
loop_
_entity.id
_entity.type
_entity.pdbx_description
1 polymer ?
#
loop_
_entity_poly.entity_id
_entity_poly.type
_entity_poly.pdbx_seq_one_letter_code
_entity_poly.pdbx_strand_id
1 'polypeptide(L)'
;MRVAGSTAEIRVEGVLTKKPDLFAMWFGGGNTTYTDIQAALALAASDPGIKDVSLFVDSPGGNVDGLFETLDALEAFAKPIKVRAIQAQSAAYAIASVAGKIEAVNPAAMFGSIGTAVSLFVDEEVVTLTNTDSPDKRPDPRTEEGRAVIVQFLDAINELFVDAIARGRGVSASVVTSEFGRGRTVLASEAKRRGMIDSISKPARKAAVRAEAQETPELQAKDNIPPAPGGAHTEKVPMTLEELKAQHPELCKELVAEGVKKGEADERDRVCAHLTLGEASGDLKTAFEAIKSGEAMTSTLQATYMAAGMNRRDREERQRESSNAEQVLSNADATEPEAKDIGDEVVAIMEQRRGKKVS
;
A
#
# COMPACT_ATOMS: atom_id res chain seq x y z
N MET A 1 17.30 2.95 -4.66
CA MET A 1 18.38 3.28 -3.70
C MET A 1 19.11 4.53 -4.17
N ARG A 2 19.42 5.46 -3.27
CA ARG A 2 20.20 6.67 -3.51
C ARG A 2 21.40 6.67 -2.55
N VAL A 3 22.57 7.10 -3.00
CA VAL A 3 23.78 7.14 -2.14
C VAL A 3 24.16 8.59 -1.86
N ALA A 4 24.35 8.93 -0.60
CA ALA A 4 24.79 10.24 -0.13
C ALA A 4 26.01 10.06 0.80
N GLY A 5 27.20 10.39 0.32
CA GLY A 5 28.45 10.07 1.01
C GLY A 5 28.62 8.57 1.19
N SER A 6 28.72 8.10 2.43
CA SER A 6 28.82 6.67 2.78
C SER A 6 27.48 6.06 3.23
N THR A 7 26.38 6.77 3.13
CA THR A 7 25.04 6.31 3.53
C THR A 7 24.20 5.98 2.29
N ALA A 8 23.62 4.78 2.23
CA ALA A 8 22.61 4.43 1.25
C ALA A 8 21.22 4.77 1.78
N GLU A 9 20.45 5.57 1.05
CA GLU A 9 19.04 5.82 1.33
C GLU A 9 18.16 4.84 0.55
N ILE A 10 17.38 4.06 1.27
CA ILE A 10 16.37 3.14 0.74
C ILE A 10 15.01 3.70 1.15
N ARG A 11 14.09 3.89 0.18
CA ARG A 11 12.75 4.40 0.41
C ARG A 11 11.75 3.25 0.34
N VAL A 12 10.86 3.20 1.32
CA VAL A 12 9.77 2.23 1.43
C VAL A 12 8.48 3.04 1.40
N GLU A 13 7.88 3.13 0.22
CA GLU A 13 6.75 4.04 -0.04
C GLU A 13 5.55 3.29 -0.65
N GLY A 14 4.34 3.69 -0.26
CA GLY A 14 3.08 3.13 -0.76
C GLY A 14 2.78 1.73 -0.23
N VAL A 15 1.84 1.04 -0.88
CA VAL A 15 1.42 -0.32 -0.50
C VAL A 15 2.48 -1.33 -0.88
N LEU A 16 2.93 -2.15 0.07
CA LEU A 16 3.99 -3.15 -0.15
C LEU A 16 3.43 -4.39 -0.83
N THR A 17 4.05 -4.79 -1.93
CA THR A 17 3.70 -5.99 -2.70
C THR A 17 4.95 -6.72 -3.15
N LYS A 18 4.81 -7.99 -3.54
CA LYS A 18 5.95 -8.76 -4.10
C LYS A 18 6.30 -8.33 -5.51
N LYS A 19 5.30 -7.93 -6.29
CA LYS A 19 5.45 -7.47 -7.68
C LYS A 19 5.00 -6.01 -7.79
N PRO A 20 5.58 -5.24 -8.73
CA PRO A 20 5.14 -3.87 -8.96
C PRO A 20 3.65 -3.80 -9.27
N ASP A 21 2.98 -2.82 -8.70
CA ASP A 21 1.65 -2.44 -9.15
C ASP A 21 1.79 -1.64 -10.46
N LEU A 22 1.70 -2.35 -11.57
CA LEU A 22 1.84 -1.76 -12.91
C LEU A 22 0.77 -0.69 -13.18
N PHE A 23 -0.36 -0.83 -12.50
CA PHE A 23 -1.45 0.13 -12.63
C PHE A 23 -1.12 1.44 -11.91
N ALA A 24 -0.67 1.37 -10.66
CA ALA A 24 -0.21 2.55 -9.92
C ALA A 24 0.97 3.24 -10.61
N MET A 25 1.90 2.48 -11.20
CA MET A 25 3.04 3.03 -11.95
C MET A 25 2.58 3.81 -13.19
N TRP A 26 1.53 3.40 -13.85
CA TRP A 26 1.03 4.04 -15.08
C TRP A 26 0.40 5.42 -14.80
N PHE A 27 -0.08 5.65 -13.57
CA PHE A 27 -0.66 6.93 -13.13
C PHE A 27 0.35 7.84 -12.40
N GLY A 28 1.66 7.61 -12.62
CA GLY A 28 2.70 8.42 -11.96
C GLY A 28 2.84 8.16 -10.47
N GLY A 29 2.05 7.21 -9.94
CA GLY A 29 2.26 6.59 -8.65
C GLY A 29 3.23 5.42 -8.76
N GLY A 30 3.51 4.79 -7.66
CA GLY A 30 4.33 3.60 -7.60
C GLY A 30 4.29 3.06 -6.20
N ASN A 31 4.61 1.80 -6.07
CA ASN A 31 4.80 1.18 -4.77
C ASN A 31 6.20 0.58 -4.69
N THR A 32 6.76 0.55 -3.51
CA THR A 32 7.99 -0.19 -3.26
C THR A 32 7.65 -1.67 -3.17
N THR A 33 8.35 -2.49 -3.95
CA THR A 33 8.20 -3.95 -3.84
C THR A 33 9.14 -4.51 -2.79
N TYR A 34 8.80 -5.66 -2.22
CA TYR A 34 9.71 -6.40 -1.34
C TYR A 34 11.01 -6.78 -2.04
N THR A 35 10.92 -7.14 -3.32
CA THR A 35 12.11 -7.45 -4.14
C THR A 35 13.02 -6.23 -4.36
N ASP A 36 12.46 -5.01 -4.48
CA ASP A 36 13.27 -3.79 -4.57
C ASP A 36 14.03 -3.50 -3.27
N ILE A 37 13.40 -3.73 -2.12
CA ILE A 37 14.05 -3.57 -0.81
C ILE A 37 15.19 -4.57 -0.67
N GLN A 38 14.95 -5.85 -0.97
CA GLN A 38 15.96 -6.91 -0.91
C GLN A 38 17.13 -6.62 -1.85
N ALA A 39 16.85 -6.22 -3.09
CA ALA A 39 17.88 -5.84 -4.06
C ALA A 39 18.70 -4.63 -3.61
N ALA A 40 18.05 -3.62 -3.04
CA ALA A 40 18.74 -2.45 -2.51
C ALA A 40 19.65 -2.78 -1.32
N LEU A 41 19.21 -3.67 -0.42
CA LEU A 41 20.01 -4.18 0.69
C LEU A 41 21.22 -4.97 0.19
N ALA A 42 21.03 -5.85 -0.80
CA ALA A 42 22.13 -6.63 -1.39
C ALA A 42 23.19 -5.74 -2.05
N LEU A 43 22.76 -4.69 -2.79
CA LEU A 43 23.67 -3.69 -3.37
C LEU A 43 24.39 -2.90 -2.26
N ALA A 44 23.69 -2.46 -1.22
CA ALA A 44 24.33 -1.76 -0.11
C ALA A 44 25.30 -2.65 0.68
N ALA A 45 25.01 -3.95 0.79
CA ALA A 45 25.90 -4.91 1.45
C ALA A 45 27.21 -5.11 0.68
N SER A 46 27.14 -5.26 -0.64
CA SER A 46 28.29 -5.54 -1.51
C SER A 46 29.22 -4.34 -1.74
N ASP A 47 28.72 -3.11 -1.56
CA ASP A 47 29.53 -1.89 -1.79
C ASP A 47 30.34 -1.53 -0.52
N PRO A 48 31.69 -1.62 -0.54
CA PRO A 48 32.53 -1.25 0.60
C PRO A 48 32.53 0.24 0.90
N GLY A 49 32.11 1.09 -0.02
CA GLY A 49 31.94 2.54 0.15
C GLY A 49 30.75 2.88 1.04
N ILE A 50 29.74 2.01 1.09
CA ILE A 50 28.56 2.19 1.94
C ILE A 50 28.87 1.68 3.35
N LYS A 51 28.69 2.53 4.35
CA LYS A 51 28.94 2.23 5.78
C LYS A 51 27.66 1.99 6.58
N ASP A 52 26.57 2.63 6.20
CA ASP A 52 25.27 2.52 6.83
C ASP A 52 24.13 2.73 5.83
N VAL A 53 22.92 2.35 6.26
CA VAL A 53 21.68 2.51 5.48
C VAL A 53 20.73 3.42 6.26
N SER A 54 20.13 4.38 5.56
CA SER A 54 18.97 5.16 6.01
C SER A 54 17.71 4.61 5.33
N LEU A 55 16.86 3.96 6.11
CA LEU A 55 15.58 3.45 5.63
C LEU A 55 14.50 4.51 5.89
N PHE A 56 13.96 5.09 4.84
CA PHE A 56 12.85 6.05 4.92
C PHE A 56 11.53 5.33 4.65
N VAL A 57 10.59 5.39 5.60
CA VAL A 57 9.35 4.63 5.54
C VAL A 57 8.14 5.56 5.51
N ASP A 58 7.34 5.44 4.45
CA ASP A 58 6.05 6.11 4.27
C ASP A 58 5.07 5.12 3.63
N SER A 59 4.60 4.17 4.44
CA SER A 59 3.83 3.02 3.94
C SER A 59 2.76 2.56 4.93
N PRO A 60 1.54 2.28 4.45
CA PRO A 60 0.48 1.66 5.24
C PRO A 60 0.71 0.15 5.48
N GLY A 61 1.77 -0.43 4.92
CA GLY A 61 1.98 -1.87 4.86
C GLY A 61 1.55 -2.46 3.52
N GLY A 62 1.17 -3.72 3.51
CA GLY A 62 0.77 -4.38 2.27
C GLY A 62 0.61 -5.90 2.43
N ASN A 63 0.85 -6.64 1.35
CA ASN A 63 0.67 -8.09 1.31
C ASN A 63 1.68 -8.82 2.19
N VAL A 64 1.32 -10.01 2.63
CA VAL A 64 2.22 -10.89 3.40
C VAL A 64 3.26 -11.56 2.48
N ASP A 65 2.89 -11.81 1.21
CA ASP A 65 3.76 -12.47 0.23
C ASP A 65 5.01 -11.61 -0.09
N GLY A 66 6.18 -12.10 0.28
CA GLY A 66 7.47 -11.43 0.18
C GLY A 66 7.92 -10.68 1.45
N LEU A 67 7.05 -10.57 2.46
CA LEU A 67 7.39 -9.87 3.70
C LEU A 67 8.48 -10.61 4.48
N PHE A 68 8.29 -11.90 4.77
CA PHE A 68 9.21 -12.65 5.64
C PHE A 68 10.60 -12.76 5.04
N GLU A 69 10.72 -12.98 3.73
CA GLU A 69 12.00 -12.96 3.01
C GLU A 69 12.70 -11.59 3.13
N THR A 70 11.92 -10.52 3.20
CA THR A 70 12.47 -9.16 3.40
C THR A 70 12.93 -8.95 4.84
N LEU A 71 12.19 -9.48 5.82
CA LEU A 71 12.60 -9.44 7.23
C LEU A 71 13.89 -10.24 7.45
N ASP A 72 14.01 -11.43 6.86
CA ASP A 72 15.23 -12.23 6.89
C ASP A 72 16.43 -11.50 6.27
N ALA A 73 16.21 -10.82 5.15
CA ALA A 73 17.25 -10.01 4.50
C ALA A 73 17.70 -8.82 5.37
N LEU A 74 16.78 -8.21 6.12
CA LEU A 74 17.09 -7.14 7.07
C LEU A 74 17.83 -7.67 8.31
N GLU A 75 17.41 -8.81 8.88
CA GLU A 75 18.08 -9.46 10.01
C GLU A 75 19.50 -9.90 9.65
N ALA A 76 19.73 -10.38 8.42
CA ALA A 76 21.04 -10.78 7.93
C ALA A 76 21.96 -9.61 7.54
N PHE A 77 21.43 -8.38 7.47
CA PHE A 77 22.19 -7.23 6.99
C PHE A 77 23.18 -6.72 8.04
N ALA A 78 24.48 -6.79 7.73
CA ALA A 78 25.55 -6.56 8.70
C ALA A 78 25.85 -5.08 9.02
N LYS A 79 25.44 -4.14 8.15
CA LYS A 79 25.74 -2.71 8.36
C LYS A 79 24.61 -2.04 9.16
N PRO A 80 24.90 -0.97 9.93
CA PRO A 80 23.88 -0.27 10.69
C PRO A 80 22.75 0.28 9.80
N ILE A 81 21.51 0.10 10.26
CA ILE A 81 20.33 0.70 9.62
C ILE A 81 19.69 1.71 10.59
N LYS A 82 19.34 2.89 10.08
CA LYS A 82 18.55 3.90 10.78
C LYS A 82 17.23 4.05 10.07
N VAL A 83 16.13 3.95 10.81
CA VAL A 83 14.78 4.08 10.25
C VAL A 83 14.23 5.45 10.58
N ARG A 84 13.74 6.15 9.55
CA ARG A 84 12.98 7.39 9.68
C ARG A 84 11.61 7.20 9.04
N ALA A 85 10.54 7.47 9.78
CA ALA A 85 9.21 7.16 9.31
C ALA A 85 8.23 8.34 9.46
N ILE A 86 7.45 8.57 8.40
CA ILE A 86 6.22 9.37 8.40
C ILE A 86 5.04 8.45 8.73
N GLN A 87 5.00 7.30 8.07
CA GLN A 87 4.02 6.26 8.26
C GLN A 87 4.71 4.90 8.20
N ALA A 88 4.59 4.11 9.26
CA ALA A 88 5.03 2.72 9.28
C ALA A 88 3.94 1.88 9.93
N GLN A 89 3.10 1.25 9.12
CA GLN A 89 1.97 0.47 9.58
C GLN A 89 2.03 -0.96 9.04
N SER A 90 1.44 -1.91 9.77
CA SER A 90 1.34 -3.32 9.37
C SER A 90 2.71 -3.87 8.91
N ALA A 91 2.81 -4.45 7.72
CA ALA A 91 4.06 -4.98 7.16
C ALA A 91 5.23 -3.95 7.17
N ALA A 92 4.95 -2.68 6.92
CA ALA A 92 5.96 -1.61 6.98
C ALA A 92 6.47 -1.38 8.41
N TYR A 93 5.63 -1.60 9.43
CA TYR A 93 6.08 -1.53 10.82
C TYR A 93 6.97 -2.72 11.20
N ALA A 94 6.70 -3.93 10.70
CA ALA A 94 7.59 -5.06 10.89
C ALA A 94 8.97 -4.80 10.26
N ILE A 95 9.00 -4.32 9.01
CA ILE A 95 10.25 -3.91 8.34
C ILE A 95 11.02 -2.89 9.19
N ALA A 96 10.34 -1.83 9.64
CA ALA A 96 10.95 -0.81 10.48
C ALA A 96 11.48 -1.37 11.81
N SER A 97 10.73 -2.29 12.45
CA SER A 97 11.07 -2.90 13.73
C SER A 97 12.32 -3.79 13.65
N VAL A 98 12.42 -4.58 12.59
CA VAL A 98 13.56 -5.49 12.35
C VAL A 98 14.80 -4.70 11.91
N ALA A 99 14.61 -3.64 11.11
CA ALA A 99 15.72 -2.85 10.57
C ALA A 99 16.52 -2.08 11.66
N GLY A 100 15.92 -1.74 12.80
CA GLY A 100 16.64 -1.13 13.90
C GLY A 100 15.93 0.03 14.61
N LYS A 101 16.68 1.08 14.96
CA LYS A 101 16.11 2.24 15.69
C LYS A 101 15.20 3.06 14.79
N ILE A 102 14.00 3.31 15.29
CA ILE A 102 12.93 4.02 14.58
C ILE A 102 12.80 5.45 15.09
N GLU A 103 12.97 6.41 14.19
CA GLU A 103 12.72 7.83 14.44
C GLU A 103 11.48 8.27 13.68
N ALA A 104 10.46 8.77 14.38
CA ALA A 104 9.36 9.48 13.76
C ALA A 104 9.83 10.85 13.24
N VAL A 105 9.56 11.19 11.97
CA VAL A 105 10.00 12.48 11.38
C VAL A 105 9.27 13.69 11.95
N ASN A 106 8.10 13.48 12.53
CA ASN A 106 7.31 14.53 13.19
C ASN A 106 6.31 13.91 14.19
N PRO A 107 5.65 14.72 15.05
CA PRO A 107 4.68 14.20 16.03
C PRO A 107 3.40 13.60 15.42
N ALA A 108 3.06 13.92 14.15
CA ALA A 108 1.90 13.38 13.45
C ALA A 108 2.19 12.05 12.74
N ALA A 109 3.44 11.57 12.76
CA ALA A 109 3.80 10.29 12.18
C ALA A 109 3.01 9.13 12.80
N MET A 110 2.65 8.14 11.98
CA MET A 110 1.71 7.06 12.30
C MET A 110 2.40 5.70 12.35
N PHE A 111 2.06 4.91 13.39
CA PHE A 111 2.65 3.59 13.65
C PHE A 111 1.58 2.59 14.07
N GLY A 112 1.86 1.29 13.91
CA GLY A 112 0.98 0.25 14.42
C GLY A 112 0.26 -0.51 13.32
N SER A 113 -1.07 -0.67 13.42
CA SER A 113 -1.85 -1.53 12.53
C SER A 113 -1.29 -2.96 12.46
N ILE A 114 -0.80 -3.47 13.62
CA ILE A 114 -0.19 -4.79 13.75
C ILE A 114 -1.30 -5.83 13.75
N GLY A 115 -1.30 -6.70 12.74
CA GLY A 115 -2.29 -7.76 12.58
C GLY A 115 -2.46 -8.16 11.13
N THR A 116 -2.99 -9.35 10.93
CA THR A 116 -3.33 -9.91 9.62
C THR A 116 -4.84 -9.78 9.37
N ALA A 117 -5.21 -9.47 8.14
CA ALA A 117 -6.61 -9.35 7.75
C ALA A 117 -6.80 -9.78 6.29
N VAL A 118 -7.97 -10.29 5.97
CA VAL A 118 -8.41 -10.56 4.61
C VAL A 118 -9.79 -9.95 4.39
N SER A 119 -9.99 -9.34 3.22
CA SER A 119 -11.31 -8.90 2.76
C SER A 119 -11.79 -9.81 1.65
N LEU A 120 -12.94 -10.42 1.84
CA LEU A 120 -13.52 -11.37 0.91
C LEU A 120 -14.81 -10.80 0.32
N PHE A 121 -14.92 -10.84 -1.00
CA PHE A 121 -16.19 -10.64 -1.68
C PHE A 121 -16.89 -12.00 -1.77
N VAL A 122 -18.10 -12.09 -1.25
CA VAL A 122 -18.90 -13.32 -1.24
C VAL A 122 -19.95 -13.18 -2.32
N ASP A 123 -19.84 -14.04 -3.35
CA ASP A 123 -20.85 -14.17 -4.40
C ASP A 123 -21.83 -15.30 -4.02
N GLU A 124 -23.10 -14.97 -3.87
CA GLU A 124 -24.14 -15.92 -3.49
C GLU A 124 -24.47 -16.93 -4.61
N GLU A 125 -24.14 -16.60 -5.85
CA GLU A 125 -24.39 -17.46 -7.02
C GLU A 125 -23.28 -18.51 -7.25
N VAL A 126 -22.11 -18.35 -6.63
CA VAL A 126 -21.00 -19.29 -6.78
C VAL A 126 -21.05 -20.40 -5.74
N VAL A 127 -21.23 -21.64 -6.21
CA VAL A 127 -21.12 -22.85 -5.40
C VAL A 127 -19.80 -23.52 -5.70
N THR A 128 -18.91 -23.57 -4.72
CA THR A 128 -17.62 -24.26 -4.83
C THR A 128 -17.71 -25.65 -4.23
N LEU A 129 -17.37 -26.67 -5.01
CA LEU A 129 -17.30 -28.06 -4.53
C LEU A 129 -15.83 -28.49 -4.45
N THR A 130 -15.49 -29.16 -3.36
CA THR A 130 -14.19 -29.79 -3.17
C THR A 130 -14.36 -31.31 -3.08
N ASN A 131 -13.25 -32.05 -3.26
CA ASN A 131 -13.27 -33.49 -3.05
C ASN A 131 -13.36 -33.83 -1.54
N THR A 132 -13.78 -35.03 -1.24
CA THR A 132 -14.04 -35.52 0.14
C THR A 132 -12.81 -35.42 1.06
N ASP A 133 -11.60 -35.63 0.49
CA ASP A 133 -10.35 -35.62 1.26
C ASP A 133 -9.78 -34.22 1.50
N SER A 134 -10.39 -33.18 0.93
CA SER A 134 -9.89 -31.80 1.04
C SER A 134 -11.04 -30.80 1.28
N PRO A 135 -11.86 -30.99 2.34
CA PRO A 135 -13.04 -30.15 2.59
C PRO A 135 -12.67 -28.68 2.82
N ASP A 136 -11.51 -28.42 3.42
CA ASP A 136 -11.05 -27.08 3.78
C ASP A 136 -10.25 -26.36 2.67
N LYS A 137 -10.17 -26.94 1.45
CA LYS A 137 -9.44 -26.34 0.33
C LYS A 137 -10.02 -24.99 -0.10
N ARG A 138 -11.33 -24.82 0.04
CA ARG A 138 -12.08 -23.60 -0.28
C ARG A 138 -13.12 -23.35 0.83
N PRO A 139 -12.69 -22.89 2.01
CA PRO A 139 -13.60 -22.66 3.13
C PRO A 139 -14.63 -21.58 2.77
N ASP A 140 -15.90 -21.87 3.02
CA ASP A 140 -16.97 -20.91 2.75
C ASP A 140 -17.05 -19.88 3.88
N PRO A 141 -16.73 -18.60 3.63
CA PRO A 141 -16.74 -17.56 4.66
C PRO A 141 -18.15 -17.22 5.18
N ARG A 142 -19.22 -17.75 4.57
CA ARG A 142 -20.61 -17.61 5.04
C ARG A 142 -20.92 -18.54 6.19
N THR A 143 -20.21 -19.66 6.30
CA THR A 143 -20.37 -20.64 7.39
C THR A 143 -19.46 -20.33 8.58
N GLU A 144 -19.83 -20.82 9.76
CA GLU A 144 -19.00 -20.67 10.95
C GLU A 144 -17.71 -21.49 10.84
N GLU A 145 -17.82 -22.73 10.35
CA GLU A 145 -16.70 -23.63 10.11
C GLU A 145 -15.70 -23.06 9.09
N GLY A 146 -16.20 -22.53 7.97
CA GLY A 146 -15.33 -21.93 6.95
C GLY A 146 -14.62 -20.66 7.46
N ARG A 147 -15.31 -19.83 8.25
CA ARG A 147 -14.68 -18.68 8.92
C ARG A 147 -13.62 -19.13 9.92
N ALA A 148 -13.88 -20.19 10.68
CA ALA A 148 -12.89 -20.70 11.63
C ALA A 148 -11.59 -21.15 10.95
N VAL A 149 -11.68 -21.85 9.82
CA VAL A 149 -10.50 -22.23 9.01
C VAL A 149 -9.73 -21.01 8.53
N ILE A 150 -10.43 -19.97 8.01
CA ILE A 150 -9.80 -18.74 7.55
C ILE A 150 -9.10 -18.01 8.70
N VAL A 151 -9.79 -17.85 9.85
CA VAL A 151 -9.23 -17.17 11.03
C VAL A 151 -8.02 -17.91 11.58
N GLN A 152 -8.06 -19.24 11.64
CA GLN A 152 -6.92 -20.05 12.07
C GLN A 152 -5.68 -19.80 11.20
N PHE A 153 -5.86 -19.68 9.89
CA PHE A 153 -4.76 -19.35 8.98
C PHE A 153 -4.23 -17.94 9.21
N LEU A 154 -5.11 -16.94 9.41
CA LEU A 154 -4.71 -15.57 9.74
C LEU A 154 -3.95 -15.52 11.07
N ASP A 155 -4.40 -16.24 12.09
CA ASP A 155 -3.75 -16.32 13.40
C ASP A 155 -2.35 -16.91 13.29
N ALA A 156 -2.18 -18.00 12.53
CA ALA A 156 -0.87 -18.60 12.30
C ALA A 156 0.13 -17.64 11.63
N ILE A 157 -0.31 -16.88 10.62
CA ILE A 157 0.53 -15.83 10.01
C ILE A 157 0.80 -14.70 11.00
N ASN A 158 -0.22 -14.33 11.79
CA ASN A 158 -0.09 -13.24 12.77
C ASN A 158 0.91 -13.60 13.88
N GLU A 159 1.01 -14.84 14.31
CA GLU A 159 2.04 -15.30 15.25
C GLU A 159 3.45 -15.03 14.71
N LEU A 160 3.75 -15.43 13.48
CA LEU A 160 5.03 -15.18 12.85
C LEU A 160 5.33 -13.67 12.72
N PHE A 161 4.31 -12.89 12.40
CA PHE A 161 4.40 -11.45 12.26
C PHE A 161 4.68 -10.75 13.60
N VAL A 162 3.98 -11.13 14.65
CA VAL A 162 4.17 -10.62 16.02
C VAL A 162 5.56 -10.99 16.53
N ASP A 163 6.01 -12.22 16.30
CA ASP A 163 7.33 -12.69 16.72
C ASP A 163 8.46 -11.90 16.05
N ALA A 164 8.36 -11.60 14.77
CA ALA A 164 9.34 -10.77 14.07
C ALA A 164 9.43 -9.36 14.68
N ILE A 165 8.28 -8.74 14.94
CA ILE A 165 8.23 -7.42 15.59
C ILE A 165 8.81 -7.50 17.01
N ALA A 166 8.47 -8.54 17.76
CA ALA A 166 8.95 -8.75 19.14
C ALA A 166 10.48 -8.86 19.17
N ARG A 167 11.06 -9.66 18.25
CA ARG A 167 12.53 -9.76 18.11
C ARG A 167 13.15 -8.40 17.74
N GLY A 168 12.61 -7.73 16.73
CA GLY A 168 13.14 -6.45 16.28
C GLY A 168 13.05 -5.34 17.32
N ARG A 169 12.02 -5.33 18.15
CA ARG A 169 11.86 -4.37 19.27
C ARG A 169 12.48 -4.82 20.58
N GLY A 170 12.97 -6.06 20.70
CA GLY A 170 13.54 -6.60 21.93
C GLY A 170 12.53 -6.75 23.06
N VAL A 171 11.27 -7.08 22.73
CA VAL A 171 10.19 -7.28 23.70
C VAL A 171 9.56 -8.67 23.53
N SER A 172 8.69 -9.08 24.45
CA SER A 172 7.94 -10.34 24.26
C SER A 172 6.77 -10.18 23.27
N ALA A 173 6.36 -11.28 22.64
CA ALA A 173 5.17 -11.33 21.77
C ALA A 173 3.92 -10.83 22.50
N SER A 174 3.78 -11.13 23.79
CA SER A 174 2.66 -10.66 24.61
C SER A 174 2.62 -9.12 24.74
N VAL A 175 3.76 -8.43 24.82
CA VAL A 175 3.83 -6.97 24.81
C VAL A 175 3.37 -6.43 23.46
N VAL A 176 3.78 -7.05 22.34
CA VAL A 176 3.33 -6.63 21.01
C VAL A 176 1.82 -6.74 20.89
N THR A 177 1.24 -7.86 21.32
CA THR A 177 -0.21 -8.09 21.20
C THR A 177 -1.05 -7.23 22.15
N SER A 178 -0.60 -7.01 23.39
CA SER A 178 -1.37 -6.25 24.40
C SER A 178 -1.12 -4.74 24.34
N GLU A 179 0.16 -4.30 24.16
CA GLU A 179 0.56 -2.91 24.35
C GLU A 179 0.74 -2.13 23.04
N PHE A 180 1.05 -2.78 21.91
CA PHE A 180 1.33 -2.10 20.65
C PHE A 180 0.07 -1.72 19.85
N GLY A 181 -1.03 -1.40 20.54
CA GLY A 181 -2.22 -0.82 19.92
C GLY A 181 -3.30 -1.83 19.54
N ARG A 182 -3.08 -3.14 19.63
CA ARG A 182 -4.09 -4.19 19.32
C ARG A 182 -4.71 -3.99 17.93
N GLY A 183 -3.87 -3.86 16.90
CA GLY A 183 -4.30 -3.63 15.52
C GLY A 183 -4.63 -2.18 15.18
N ARG A 184 -4.62 -1.25 16.14
CA ARG A 184 -4.88 0.17 15.88
C ARG A 184 -3.63 0.91 15.40
N THR A 185 -3.87 1.99 14.66
CA THR A 185 -2.86 3.01 14.37
C THR A 185 -2.74 3.97 15.54
N VAL A 186 -1.53 4.33 15.90
CA VAL A 186 -1.22 5.31 16.95
C VAL A 186 -0.27 6.39 16.43
N LEU A 187 -0.33 7.58 17.00
CA LEU A 187 0.57 8.69 16.67
C LEU A 187 1.93 8.53 17.37
N ALA A 188 2.94 9.24 16.90
CA ALA A 188 4.33 9.13 17.34
C ALA A 188 4.51 9.26 18.86
N SER A 189 3.79 10.16 19.55
CA SER A 189 3.89 10.33 20.99
C SER A 189 3.42 9.09 21.76
N GLU A 190 2.34 8.47 21.32
CA GLU A 190 1.83 7.25 21.90
C GLU A 190 2.69 6.05 21.53
N ALA A 191 3.13 5.95 20.28
CA ALA A 191 4.03 4.92 19.81
C ALA A 191 5.34 4.92 20.64
N LYS A 192 5.90 6.10 20.92
CA LYS A 192 7.08 6.22 21.77
C LYS A 192 6.82 5.77 23.22
N ARG A 193 5.69 6.19 23.80
CA ARG A 193 5.34 5.78 25.18
C ARG A 193 5.16 4.26 25.31
N ARG A 194 4.68 3.61 24.26
CA ARG A 194 4.50 2.15 24.19
C ARG A 194 5.78 1.38 23.83
N GLY A 195 6.89 2.05 23.56
CA GLY A 195 8.13 1.41 23.13
C GLY A 195 8.14 0.93 21.67
N MET A 196 7.15 1.35 20.88
CA MET A 196 7.06 1.01 19.46
C MET A 196 8.11 1.77 18.61
N ILE A 197 8.53 2.95 19.04
CA ILE A 197 9.58 3.77 18.41
C ILE A 197 10.54 4.33 19.44
N ASP A 198 11.73 4.77 19.00
CA ASP A 198 12.81 5.21 19.87
C ASP A 198 12.83 6.72 20.06
N SER A 199 12.51 7.50 19.01
CA SER A 199 12.59 8.94 19.05
C SER A 199 11.58 9.62 18.14
N ILE A 200 11.36 10.92 18.40
CA ILE A 200 10.59 11.81 17.55
C ILE A 200 11.51 12.97 17.19
N SER A 201 11.67 13.24 15.89
CA SER A 201 12.43 14.39 15.43
C SER A 201 11.86 15.67 16.02
N LYS A 202 12.74 16.48 16.60
CA LYS A 202 12.38 17.85 16.97
C LYS A 202 12.26 18.67 15.67
N PRO A 203 11.22 19.49 15.52
CA PRO A 203 11.17 20.41 14.39
C PRO A 203 12.48 21.20 14.40
N ALA A 204 13.17 21.27 13.26
CA ALA A 204 14.33 22.14 13.12
C ALA A 204 13.85 23.54 13.52
N ARG A 205 14.26 24.02 14.68
CA ARG A 205 14.11 25.42 15.02
C ARG A 205 14.80 26.15 13.85
N LYS A 206 14.02 26.84 13.01
CA LYS A 206 14.60 27.85 12.13
C LYS A 206 15.49 28.65 13.06
N ALA A 207 16.80 28.63 12.82
CA ALA A 207 17.71 29.53 13.49
C ALA A 207 17.04 30.89 13.32
N ALA A 208 16.61 31.48 14.44
CA ALA A 208 16.09 32.81 14.41
C ALA A 208 17.16 33.59 13.67
N VAL A 209 16.80 34.12 12.48
CA VAL A 209 17.64 35.10 11.81
C VAL A 209 17.76 36.19 12.87
N ARG A 210 18.89 36.18 13.56
CA ARG A 210 19.30 37.25 14.44
C ARG A 210 19.51 38.38 13.45
N ALA A 211 18.47 39.19 13.30
CA ALA A 211 18.64 40.50 12.66
C ALA A 211 19.76 41.14 13.42
N GLU A 212 20.91 41.29 12.78
CA GLU A 212 21.95 42.22 13.23
C GLU A 212 21.25 43.55 13.34
N ALA A 213 20.95 43.95 14.58
CA ALA A 213 20.57 45.30 14.90
C ALA A 213 21.77 46.15 14.56
N GLN A 214 21.72 46.79 13.38
CA GLN A 214 22.55 47.91 13.08
C GLN A 214 22.25 48.97 14.16
N GLU A 215 23.24 49.27 14.96
CA GLU A 215 23.24 50.40 15.89
C GLU A 215 22.90 51.65 15.12
N THR A 216 21.70 52.18 15.33
CA THR A 216 21.36 53.55 14.99
C THR A 216 21.69 54.43 16.18
N PRO A 217 22.27 55.62 15.97
CA PRO A 217 22.77 56.49 17.06
C PRO A 217 21.63 56.99 17.96
N GLU A 218 21.92 57.03 19.23
CA GLU A 218 21.12 57.60 20.30
C GLU A 218 20.63 59.03 19.97
N LEU A 219 19.33 59.23 19.83
CA LEU A 219 18.68 60.54 19.95
C LEU A 219 17.98 60.60 21.32
N GLN A 220 18.51 61.48 22.17
CA GLN A 220 18.01 61.77 23.50
C GLN A 220 16.54 62.23 23.44
N ALA A 221 15.66 61.47 24.05
CA ALA A 221 14.27 61.83 24.23
C ALA A 221 14.08 62.59 25.54
N LYS A 222 13.55 63.81 25.41
CA LYS A 222 13.02 64.57 26.53
C LYS A 222 11.58 64.11 26.81
N ASP A 223 11.32 63.96 28.10
CA ASP A 223 10.04 63.64 28.71
C ASP A 223 8.87 64.48 28.18
N ASN A 224 7.77 63.79 27.84
CA ASN A 224 6.37 64.20 28.12
C ASN A 224 5.43 63.16 27.49
N ILE A 225 4.89 62.26 28.29
CA ILE A 225 3.82 61.35 27.91
C ILE A 225 2.58 61.72 28.72
N PRO A 226 1.45 62.16 28.09
CA PRO A 226 0.16 62.11 28.70
C PRO A 226 -0.48 60.74 28.54
N PRO A 227 -1.41 60.30 29.43
CA PRO A 227 -1.93 58.96 29.49
C PRO A 227 -2.84 58.65 28.29
N ALA A 228 -2.72 57.42 27.77
CA ALA A 228 -3.49 56.91 26.66
C ALA A 228 -4.96 56.68 27.00
N PRO A 229 -5.89 57.05 26.11
CA PRO A 229 -7.27 56.53 26.18
C PRO A 229 -7.38 55.18 25.53
N GLY A 230 -8.32 54.38 26.04
CA GLY A 230 -8.54 52.96 25.83
C GLY A 230 -8.45 52.43 24.41
N GLY A 231 -7.86 51.25 24.31
CA GLY A 231 -7.69 50.53 23.06
C GLY A 231 -9.02 50.16 22.41
N ALA A 232 -9.24 50.71 21.24
CA ALA A 232 -10.18 50.14 20.28
C ALA A 232 -9.49 48.99 19.56
N HIS A 233 -9.98 47.78 19.74
CA HIS A 233 -9.70 46.66 18.86
C HIS A 233 -10.18 47.06 17.46
N THR A 234 -9.30 47.43 16.57
CA THR A 234 -9.57 47.48 15.13
C THR A 234 -9.72 46.04 14.66
N GLU A 235 -10.99 45.58 14.58
CA GLU A 235 -11.34 44.42 13.76
C GLU A 235 -10.75 44.68 12.35
N LYS A 236 -9.81 43.83 11.92
CA LYS A 236 -9.39 43.81 10.52
C LYS A 236 -10.61 43.36 9.71
N VAL A 237 -11.31 44.29 9.13
CA VAL A 237 -12.33 43.98 8.13
C VAL A 237 -11.66 43.21 7.01
N PRO A 238 -12.12 41.98 6.68
CA PRO A 238 -11.51 41.23 5.57
C PRO A 238 -11.68 42.02 4.28
N MET A 239 -10.57 42.23 3.55
CA MET A 239 -10.55 42.88 2.27
C MET A 239 -11.48 42.16 1.30
N THR A 240 -12.38 42.88 0.64
CA THR A 240 -13.27 42.33 -0.36
C THR A 240 -12.53 42.00 -1.66
N LEU A 241 -13.09 41.10 -2.48
CA LEU A 241 -12.51 40.74 -3.78
C LEU A 241 -12.37 41.96 -4.72
N GLU A 242 -13.28 42.92 -4.64
CA GLU A 242 -13.28 44.14 -5.42
C GLU A 242 -12.13 45.08 -4.99
N GLU A 243 -11.93 45.21 -3.68
CA GLU A 243 -10.81 45.97 -3.12
C GLU A 243 -9.46 45.35 -3.48
N LEU A 244 -9.35 44.02 -3.44
CA LEU A 244 -8.16 43.29 -3.83
C LEU A 244 -7.83 43.50 -5.31
N LYS A 245 -8.83 43.41 -6.20
CA LYS A 245 -8.65 43.71 -7.64
C LYS A 245 -8.26 45.15 -7.93
N ALA A 246 -8.79 46.09 -7.15
CA ALA A 246 -8.47 47.50 -7.31
C ALA A 246 -7.04 47.85 -6.81
N GLN A 247 -6.62 47.26 -5.72
CA GLN A 247 -5.34 47.56 -5.06
C GLN A 247 -4.15 46.74 -5.63
N HIS A 248 -4.41 45.51 -6.09
CA HIS A 248 -3.38 44.56 -6.58
C HIS A 248 -3.77 43.90 -7.90
N PRO A 249 -3.99 44.64 -8.99
CA PRO A 249 -4.47 44.11 -10.27
C PRO A 249 -3.51 43.08 -10.90
N GLU A 250 -2.18 43.31 -10.78
CA GLU A 250 -1.18 42.39 -11.37
C GLU A 250 -1.13 41.07 -10.59
N LEU A 251 -1.18 41.11 -9.27
CA LEU A 251 -1.26 39.91 -8.43
C LEU A 251 -2.53 39.09 -8.73
N CYS A 252 -3.66 39.77 -8.94
CA CYS A 252 -4.88 39.09 -9.36
C CYS A 252 -4.75 38.42 -10.73
N LYS A 253 -4.07 39.04 -11.69
CA LYS A 253 -3.79 38.43 -13.00
C LYS A 253 -2.92 37.19 -12.87
N GLU A 254 -1.85 37.24 -12.07
CA GLU A 254 -0.97 36.10 -11.82
C GLU A 254 -1.73 34.94 -11.17
N LEU A 255 -2.50 35.22 -10.15
CA LEU A 255 -3.32 34.19 -9.46
C LEU A 255 -4.35 33.53 -10.41
N VAL A 256 -4.99 34.34 -11.28
CA VAL A 256 -5.94 33.81 -12.28
C VAL A 256 -5.18 32.95 -13.30
N ALA A 257 -4.02 33.40 -13.79
CA ALA A 257 -3.22 32.69 -14.77
C ALA A 257 -2.71 31.34 -14.18
N GLU A 258 -2.27 31.35 -12.91
CA GLU A 258 -1.87 30.14 -12.20
C GLU A 258 -3.08 29.19 -11.99
N GLY A 259 -4.23 29.71 -11.59
CA GLY A 259 -5.46 28.95 -11.46
C GLY A 259 -5.93 28.31 -12.76
N VAL A 260 -5.87 29.04 -13.88
CA VAL A 260 -6.19 28.51 -15.22
C VAL A 260 -5.22 27.39 -15.59
N LYS A 261 -3.92 27.60 -15.44
CA LYS A 261 -2.89 26.58 -15.75
C LYS A 261 -3.07 25.32 -14.92
N LYS A 262 -3.38 25.49 -13.64
CA LYS A 262 -3.67 24.35 -12.74
C LYS A 262 -4.95 23.63 -13.15
N GLY A 263 -6.03 24.38 -13.44
CA GLY A 263 -7.30 23.80 -13.88
C GLY A 263 -7.18 23.01 -15.19
N GLU A 264 -6.40 23.52 -16.15
CA GLU A 264 -6.11 22.80 -17.40
C GLU A 264 -5.31 21.51 -17.18
N ALA A 265 -4.36 21.52 -16.23
CA ALA A 265 -3.61 20.33 -15.87
C ALA A 265 -4.51 19.29 -15.17
N ASP A 266 -5.27 19.71 -14.17
CA ASP A 266 -6.18 18.85 -13.40
C ASP A 266 -7.24 18.22 -14.33
N GLU A 267 -7.80 18.98 -15.30
CA GLU A 267 -8.77 18.49 -16.28
C GLU A 267 -8.15 17.51 -17.26
N ARG A 268 -6.93 17.77 -17.72
CA ARG A 268 -6.20 16.83 -18.57
C ARG A 268 -5.98 15.49 -17.84
N ASP A 269 -5.54 15.55 -16.60
CA ASP A 269 -5.28 14.38 -15.78
C ASP A 269 -6.58 13.58 -15.54
N ARG A 270 -7.71 14.27 -15.29
CA ARG A 270 -9.02 13.67 -15.16
C ARG A 270 -9.42 12.91 -16.43
N VAL A 271 -9.34 13.58 -17.58
CA VAL A 271 -9.69 12.98 -18.89
C VAL A 271 -8.80 11.79 -19.21
N CYS A 272 -7.49 11.91 -19.00
CA CYS A 272 -6.52 10.83 -19.21
C CYS A 272 -6.83 9.63 -18.32
N ALA A 273 -7.18 9.84 -17.05
CA ALA A 273 -7.53 8.78 -16.12
C ALA A 273 -8.74 7.97 -16.60
N HIS A 274 -9.82 8.64 -17.04
CA HIS A 274 -11.00 7.96 -17.57
C HIS A 274 -10.70 7.18 -18.86
N LEU A 275 -9.96 7.76 -19.81
CA LEU A 275 -9.61 7.09 -21.05
C LEU A 275 -8.76 5.86 -20.79
N THR A 276 -7.75 5.97 -19.96
CA THR A 276 -6.84 4.85 -19.65
C THR A 276 -7.58 3.70 -18.98
N LEU A 277 -8.45 4.01 -18.01
CA LEU A 277 -9.26 2.99 -17.34
C LEU A 277 -10.30 2.38 -18.27
N GLY A 278 -10.92 3.19 -19.14
CA GLY A 278 -11.85 2.71 -20.14
C GLY A 278 -11.21 1.75 -21.14
N GLU A 279 -10.00 2.07 -21.61
CA GLU A 279 -9.22 1.19 -22.49
C GLU A 279 -8.81 -0.11 -21.79
N ALA A 280 -8.23 0.00 -20.60
CA ALA A 280 -7.76 -1.17 -19.83
C ALA A 280 -8.90 -2.12 -19.46
N SER A 281 -10.07 -1.59 -19.11
CA SER A 281 -11.26 -2.37 -18.79
C SER A 281 -12.04 -2.86 -20.03
N GLY A 282 -11.85 -2.20 -21.18
CA GLY A 282 -12.68 -2.38 -22.37
C GLY A 282 -14.05 -1.69 -22.27
N ASP A 283 -14.25 -0.80 -21.28
CA ASP A 283 -15.49 -0.04 -21.09
C ASP A 283 -15.28 1.45 -21.43
N LEU A 284 -14.95 1.69 -22.68
CA LEU A 284 -14.81 3.05 -23.22
C LEU A 284 -16.11 3.85 -23.17
N LYS A 285 -17.26 3.19 -23.15
CA LYS A 285 -18.56 3.86 -23.08
C LYS A 285 -18.71 4.61 -21.76
N THR A 286 -18.48 3.95 -20.65
CA THR A 286 -18.52 4.56 -19.32
C THR A 286 -17.47 5.67 -19.21
N ALA A 287 -16.27 5.48 -19.79
CA ALA A 287 -15.24 6.49 -19.80
C ALA A 287 -15.67 7.77 -20.52
N PHE A 288 -16.24 7.66 -21.72
CA PHE A 288 -16.73 8.83 -22.46
C PHE A 288 -17.90 9.52 -21.78
N GLU A 289 -18.80 8.77 -21.14
CA GLU A 289 -19.92 9.35 -20.38
C GLU A 289 -19.40 10.15 -19.16
N ALA A 290 -18.45 9.61 -18.40
CA ALA A 290 -17.83 10.28 -17.26
C ALA A 290 -17.03 11.53 -17.67
N ILE A 291 -16.30 11.47 -18.79
CA ILE A 291 -15.59 12.63 -19.35
C ILE A 291 -16.60 13.73 -19.72
N LYS A 292 -17.67 13.36 -20.42
CA LYS A 292 -18.70 14.30 -20.90
C LYS A 292 -19.48 14.95 -19.76
N SER A 293 -19.75 14.21 -18.68
CA SER A 293 -20.45 14.72 -17.50
C SER A 293 -19.57 15.56 -16.58
N GLY A 294 -18.25 15.59 -16.81
CA GLY A 294 -17.30 16.25 -15.88
C GLY A 294 -17.09 15.48 -14.58
N GLU A 295 -17.43 14.20 -14.52
CA GLU A 295 -17.34 13.38 -13.34
C GLU A 295 -15.89 13.19 -12.90
N ALA A 296 -15.62 13.40 -11.61
CA ALA A 296 -14.29 13.16 -11.05
C ALA A 296 -14.01 11.65 -10.94
N MET A 297 -12.74 11.27 -11.05
CA MET A 297 -12.32 9.89 -10.82
C MET A 297 -12.47 9.53 -9.35
N THR A 298 -13.56 8.87 -9.00
CA THR A 298 -13.85 8.38 -7.65
C THR A 298 -13.41 6.93 -7.48
N SER A 299 -13.20 6.50 -6.22
CA SER A 299 -12.91 5.08 -5.91
C SER A 299 -14.02 4.13 -6.39
N THR A 300 -15.27 4.57 -6.37
CA THR A 300 -16.42 3.80 -6.87
C THR A 300 -16.35 3.61 -8.39
N LEU A 301 -16.02 4.67 -9.12
CA LEU A 301 -15.90 4.60 -10.59
C LEU A 301 -14.67 3.79 -11.00
N GLN A 302 -13.56 3.89 -10.25
CA GLN A 302 -12.41 3.01 -10.43
C GLN A 302 -12.78 1.54 -10.24
N ALA A 303 -13.54 1.21 -9.18
CA ALA A 303 -14.01 -0.15 -8.94
C ALA A 303 -14.89 -0.66 -10.10
N THR A 304 -15.73 0.19 -10.70
CA THR A 304 -16.55 -0.15 -11.87
C THR A 304 -15.70 -0.54 -13.07
N TYR A 305 -14.66 0.26 -13.39
CA TYR A 305 -13.71 -0.08 -14.46
C TYR A 305 -12.96 -1.38 -14.17
N MET A 306 -12.52 -1.58 -12.93
CA MET A 306 -11.82 -2.80 -12.53
C MET A 306 -12.71 -4.04 -12.69
N ALA A 307 -13.97 -3.97 -12.26
CA ALA A 307 -14.94 -5.05 -12.42
C ALA A 307 -15.20 -5.37 -13.91
N ALA A 308 -15.33 -4.35 -14.75
CA ALA A 308 -15.47 -4.52 -16.19
C ALA A 308 -14.25 -5.23 -16.82
N GLY A 309 -13.04 -4.84 -16.41
CA GLY A 309 -11.78 -5.45 -16.86
C GLY A 309 -11.63 -6.90 -16.43
N MET A 310 -12.02 -7.24 -15.19
CA MET A 310 -12.03 -8.63 -14.69
C MET A 310 -13.01 -9.47 -15.50
N ASN A 311 -14.25 -9.01 -15.69
CA ASN A 311 -15.27 -9.70 -16.49
C ASN A 311 -14.85 -9.90 -17.95
N ARG A 312 -14.01 -9.03 -18.52
CA ARG A 312 -13.45 -9.21 -19.85
C ARG A 312 -12.39 -10.31 -19.87
N ARG A 313 -11.46 -10.31 -18.92
CA ARG A 313 -10.42 -11.34 -18.80
C ARG A 313 -11.01 -12.73 -18.60
N ASP A 314 -12.00 -12.86 -17.74
CA ASP A 314 -12.70 -14.13 -17.51
C ASP A 314 -13.44 -14.63 -18.75
N ARG A 315 -13.95 -13.73 -19.59
CA ARG A 315 -14.56 -14.09 -20.89
C ARG A 315 -13.51 -14.53 -21.92
N GLU A 316 -12.40 -13.82 -22.01
CA GLU A 316 -11.29 -14.17 -22.90
C GLU A 316 -10.64 -15.51 -22.50
N GLU A 317 -10.51 -15.78 -21.20
CA GLU A 317 -9.98 -17.04 -20.68
C GLU A 317 -10.91 -18.21 -20.99
N ARG A 318 -12.20 -18.07 -20.74
CA ARG A 318 -13.22 -19.06 -21.11
C ARG A 318 -13.27 -19.32 -22.63
N GLN A 319 -13.11 -18.29 -23.47
CA GLN A 319 -13.01 -18.45 -24.91
C GLN A 319 -11.75 -19.21 -25.34
N ARG A 320 -10.61 -18.94 -24.70
CA ARG A 320 -9.36 -19.70 -24.95
C ARG A 320 -9.49 -21.16 -24.52
N GLU A 321 -10.10 -21.42 -23.37
CA GLU A 321 -10.34 -22.77 -22.88
C GLU A 321 -11.28 -23.56 -23.83
N SER A 322 -12.38 -22.92 -24.30
CA SER A 322 -13.28 -23.55 -25.24
C SER A 322 -12.64 -23.83 -26.61
N SER A 323 -11.82 -22.88 -27.10
CA SER A 323 -11.08 -23.06 -28.36
C SER A 323 -10.02 -24.17 -28.27
N ASN A 324 -9.33 -24.28 -27.10
CA ASN A 324 -8.40 -25.36 -26.85
C ASN A 324 -9.10 -26.72 -26.73
N ALA A 325 -10.29 -26.75 -26.10
CA ALA A 325 -11.10 -27.97 -26.02
C ALA A 325 -11.60 -28.43 -27.40
N GLU A 326 -12.04 -27.51 -28.25
CA GLU A 326 -12.41 -27.82 -29.64
C GLU A 326 -11.22 -28.33 -30.47
N GLN A 327 -10.01 -27.74 -30.24
CA GLN A 327 -8.80 -28.17 -30.94
C GLN A 327 -8.32 -29.55 -30.47
N VAL A 328 -8.50 -29.87 -29.17
CA VAL A 328 -8.21 -31.22 -28.65
C VAL A 328 -9.22 -32.25 -29.21
N LEU A 329 -10.51 -31.91 -29.28
CA LEU A 329 -11.53 -32.78 -29.87
C LEU A 329 -11.31 -32.99 -31.38
N SER A 330 -10.95 -31.95 -32.14
CA SER A 330 -10.64 -32.07 -33.59
C SER A 330 -9.38 -32.90 -33.86
N ASN A 331 -8.40 -32.87 -32.95
CA ASN A 331 -7.18 -33.70 -33.04
C ASN A 331 -7.44 -35.16 -32.59
N ALA A 332 -8.43 -35.41 -31.73
CA ALA A 332 -8.84 -36.74 -31.29
C ALA A 332 -9.59 -37.48 -32.41
N ASP A 333 -10.31 -36.77 -33.27
CA ASP A 333 -11.02 -37.35 -34.44
C ASP A 333 -10.06 -37.73 -35.60
N ALA A 334 -8.80 -37.30 -35.57
CA ALA A 334 -7.80 -37.58 -36.59
C ALA A 334 -6.93 -38.82 -36.34
N THR A 335 -7.08 -39.47 -35.21
CA THR A 335 -6.41 -40.72 -34.86
C THR A 335 -7.44 -41.71 -34.36
N GLU A 336 -8.03 -42.49 -35.26
CA GLU A 336 -8.67 -43.76 -34.87
C GLU A 336 -7.57 -44.70 -34.35
N PRO A 337 -7.55 -45.08 -33.07
CA PRO A 337 -6.87 -46.28 -32.62
C PRO A 337 -7.83 -47.43 -32.89
N GLU A 338 -7.35 -48.49 -33.59
CA GLU A 338 -8.03 -49.77 -33.67
C GLU A 338 -8.65 -50.13 -32.30
N ALA A 339 -9.97 -50.23 -32.28
CA ALA A 339 -10.72 -50.59 -31.11
C ALA A 339 -10.36 -52.02 -30.69
N LYS A 340 -9.41 -52.16 -29.78
CA LYS A 340 -9.29 -53.33 -28.93
C LYS A 340 -10.42 -53.26 -27.92
N ASP A 341 -11.27 -54.24 -28.00
CA ASP A 341 -12.51 -54.41 -27.24
C ASP A 341 -12.22 -54.42 -25.70
N ILE A 342 -12.32 -53.21 -25.11
CA ILE A 342 -12.20 -53.05 -23.65
C ILE A 342 -13.36 -53.75 -22.92
N GLY A 343 -14.44 -54.09 -23.63
CA GLY A 343 -15.56 -54.83 -23.11
C GLY A 343 -15.20 -56.25 -22.62
N ASP A 344 -14.37 -56.96 -23.37
CA ASP A 344 -13.95 -58.31 -23.02
C ASP A 344 -12.98 -58.34 -21.81
N GLU A 345 -12.16 -57.35 -21.67
CA GLU A 345 -11.20 -57.22 -20.53
C GLU A 345 -11.93 -56.89 -19.20
N VAL A 346 -12.96 -56.05 -19.28
CA VAL A 346 -13.80 -55.71 -18.11
C VAL A 346 -14.65 -56.91 -17.67
N VAL A 347 -15.16 -57.69 -18.63
CA VAL A 347 -15.93 -58.93 -18.35
C VAL A 347 -15.02 -59.99 -17.72
N ALA A 348 -13.79 -60.19 -18.18
CA ALA A 348 -12.84 -61.11 -17.61
C ALA A 348 -12.42 -60.70 -16.19
N ILE A 349 -12.25 -59.40 -15.87
CA ILE A 349 -11.96 -58.91 -14.51
C ILE A 349 -13.17 -59.11 -13.58
N MET A 350 -14.39 -58.95 -14.08
CA MET A 350 -15.59 -59.17 -13.27
C MET A 350 -15.83 -60.67 -12.95
N GLU A 351 -15.55 -61.57 -13.88
CA GLU A 351 -15.64 -62.99 -13.67
C GLU A 351 -14.56 -63.52 -12.68
N GLN A 352 -13.34 -62.97 -12.75
CA GLN A 352 -12.27 -63.29 -11.82
C GLN A 352 -12.56 -62.84 -10.37
N ARG A 353 -13.33 -61.79 -10.20
CA ARG A 353 -13.82 -61.31 -8.88
C ARG A 353 -15.01 -62.11 -8.37
N ARG A 354 -15.85 -62.70 -9.22
CA ARG A 354 -16.96 -63.59 -8.82
C ARG A 354 -16.50 -64.94 -8.35
N GLY A 355 -15.34 -65.44 -8.83
CA GLY A 355 -14.77 -66.72 -8.45
C GLY A 355 -14.08 -66.78 -7.07
N LYS A 356 -13.91 -65.65 -6.37
CA LYS A 356 -13.29 -65.56 -5.04
C LYS A 356 -14.31 -65.24 -3.95
N LYS A 357 -15.41 -66.02 -3.89
CA LYS A 357 -16.21 -66.08 -2.68
C LYS A 357 -16.29 -67.56 -2.29
N VAL A 358 -15.87 -67.79 -1.02
CA VAL A 358 -16.09 -68.94 -0.17
C VAL A 358 -15.06 -70.08 -0.32
N SER A 359 -14.08 -70.08 0.52
CA SER A 359 -13.78 -71.14 1.48
C SER A 359 -12.97 -70.62 2.66
#